data_74bd2f832f4db690c1b04673c6a27d5d
#
_entry.id   74bd2f832f4db690c1b04673c6a27d5d
#
_cell.length_a   1.000
_cell.length_b   1.000
_cell.length_c   1.000
_cell.angle_alpha   90.00
_cell.angle_beta   90.00
_cell.angle_gamma   90.00
#
_symmetry.space_group_name_H-M   'P 1'
#
loop_
_entity.id
_entity.type
_entity.pdbx_description
1 polymer ?
#
loop_
_entity_poly.entity_id
_entity_poly.type
_entity_poly.pdbx_seq_one_letter_code
_entity_poly.pdbx_strand_id
1 'polypeptide(L)'
;MDSDSKIFVAGHNGLVGSAIVRNLEAKGFTNIITMDRAKLDLTKLHDVQIFFAVEQPEYVFLAAAKVGGIGANAEYPADFIYENLMIQTNVISSAAKYGVKKLLFLGSSCIYPKFANQPITEDQLLGGHLESSNSSYAVAKIAGINMCQSYRKQYGFNAISVMPVSYTHLTLPTTYTV
;
A
#
# COMPACT_ATOMS: atom_id res chain seq x y z
N MET A 1 -19.86 -2.01 2.13
CA MET A 1 -19.62 -1.88 0.68
C MET A 1 -20.75 -2.61 -0.01
N ASP A 2 -21.48 -1.92 -0.86
CA ASP A 2 -22.52 -2.52 -1.70
C ASP A 2 -21.86 -3.08 -2.97
N SER A 3 -22.49 -4.02 -3.66
CA SER A 3 -21.92 -4.70 -4.83
C SER A 3 -21.57 -3.77 -6.00
N ASP A 4 -22.24 -2.62 -6.09
CA ASP A 4 -22.06 -1.57 -7.10
C ASP A 4 -21.14 -0.43 -6.65
N SER A 5 -20.65 -0.47 -5.40
CA SER A 5 -19.72 0.53 -4.87
C SER A 5 -18.50 0.69 -5.77
N LYS A 6 -18.10 1.92 -6.03
CA LYS A 6 -16.94 2.23 -6.88
C LYS A 6 -15.63 2.01 -6.11
N ILE A 7 -14.85 1.02 -6.52
CA ILE A 7 -13.65 0.56 -5.81
C ILE A 7 -12.42 0.75 -6.68
N PHE A 8 -11.45 1.54 -6.22
CA PHE A 8 -10.15 1.67 -6.89
C PHE A 8 -9.12 0.74 -6.25
N VAL A 9 -8.51 -0.13 -7.06
CA VAL A 9 -7.40 -0.99 -6.65
C VAL A 9 -6.12 -0.50 -7.31
N ALA A 10 -5.36 0.34 -6.61
CA ALA A 10 -4.06 0.81 -7.04
C ALA A 10 -3.03 -0.31 -6.91
N GLY A 11 -2.35 -0.65 -8.00
CA GLY A 11 -1.37 -1.75 -8.02
C GLY A 11 -1.99 -3.13 -8.29
N HIS A 12 -3.07 -3.18 -9.05
CA HIS A 12 -3.82 -4.39 -9.40
C HIS A 12 -3.01 -5.48 -10.11
N ASN A 13 -1.90 -5.14 -10.77
CA ASN A 13 -1.01 -6.10 -11.44
C ASN A 13 -0.03 -6.79 -10.47
N GLY A 14 0.13 -6.28 -9.24
CA GLY A 14 0.98 -6.89 -8.22
C GLY A 14 0.34 -8.11 -7.54
N LEU A 15 1.15 -8.87 -6.79
CA LEU A 15 0.70 -10.09 -6.10
C LEU A 15 -0.55 -9.84 -5.24
N VAL A 16 -0.51 -8.85 -4.35
CA VAL A 16 -1.62 -8.57 -3.44
C VAL A 16 -2.77 -7.87 -4.18
N GLY A 17 -2.47 -6.90 -5.03
CA GLY A 17 -3.49 -6.15 -5.77
C GLY A 17 -4.32 -7.04 -6.67
N SER A 18 -3.71 -7.98 -7.40
CA SER A 18 -4.43 -8.93 -8.24
C SER A 18 -5.30 -9.91 -7.43
N ALA A 19 -4.82 -10.31 -6.25
CA ALA A 19 -5.60 -11.16 -5.35
C ALA A 19 -6.83 -10.40 -4.78
N ILE A 20 -6.68 -9.10 -4.48
CA ILE A 20 -7.79 -8.25 -4.06
C ILE A 20 -8.84 -8.15 -5.17
N VAL A 21 -8.43 -7.88 -6.41
CA VAL A 21 -9.35 -7.80 -7.56
C VAL A 21 -10.13 -9.11 -7.70
N ARG A 22 -9.46 -10.24 -7.80
CA ARG A 22 -10.12 -11.56 -7.90
C ARG A 22 -11.09 -11.83 -6.75
N ASN A 23 -10.73 -11.44 -5.53
CA ASN A 23 -11.60 -11.64 -4.37
C ASN A 23 -12.84 -10.74 -4.42
N LEU A 24 -12.68 -9.49 -4.86
CA LEU A 24 -13.80 -8.58 -5.05
C LEU A 24 -14.76 -9.09 -6.13
N GLU A 25 -14.25 -9.51 -7.28
CA GLU A 25 -15.03 -10.10 -8.37
C GLU A 25 -15.78 -11.35 -7.90
N ALA A 26 -15.09 -12.26 -7.20
CA ALA A 26 -15.71 -13.48 -6.67
C ALA A 26 -16.81 -13.19 -5.62
N LYS A 27 -16.77 -12.03 -4.97
CA LYS A 27 -17.81 -11.54 -4.04
C LYS A 27 -18.91 -10.73 -4.72
N GLY A 28 -18.90 -10.63 -6.05
CA GLY A 28 -19.94 -9.97 -6.83
C GLY A 28 -19.83 -8.45 -6.90
N PHE A 29 -18.67 -7.85 -6.58
CA PHE A 29 -18.43 -6.44 -6.84
C PHE A 29 -18.20 -6.21 -8.33
N THR A 30 -18.96 -5.30 -8.93
CA THR A 30 -18.97 -5.08 -10.39
C THR A 30 -18.32 -3.78 -10.84
N ASN A 31 -18.08 -2.85 -9.92
CA ASN A 31 -17.56 -1.52 -10.23
C ASN A 31 -16.14 -1.34 -9.71
N ILE A 32 -15.22 -2.16 -10.22
CA ILE A 32 -13.81 -2.16 -9.82
C ILE A 32 -13.00 -1.38 -10.86
N ILE A 33 -12.32 -0.33 -10.41
CA ILE A 33 -11.43 0.49 -11.24
C ILE A 33 -10.00 0.03 -11.03
N THR A 34 -9.30 -0.20 -12.13
CA THR A 34 -7.87 -0.49 -12.16
C THR A 34 -7.19 0.38 -13.21
N MET A 35 -5.99 0.87 -12.92
CA MET A 35 -5.22 1.69 -13.85
C MET A 35 -3.77 1.23 -13.90
N ASP A 36 -3.26 1.02 -15.10
CA ASP A 36 -1.84 0.76 -15.33
C ASP A 36 -1.03 2.05 -15.14
N ARG A 37 0.25 1.88 -14.76
CA ARG A 37 1.18 3.00 -14.56
C ARG A 37 1.28 3.94 -15.78
N ALA A 38 1.16 3.41 -16.99
CA ALA A 38 1.19 4.21 -18.23
C ALA A 38 -0.01 5.16 -18.34
N LYS A 39 -1.16 4.79 -17.75
CA LYS A 39 -2.39 5.61 -17.75
C LYS A 39 -2.50 6.51 -16.53
N LEU A 40 -2.00 6.05 -15.38
CA LEU A 40 -2.04 6.77 -14.12
C LEU A 40 -0.72 6.57 -13.36
N ASP A 41 0.18 7.53 -13.48
CA ASP A 41 1.41 7.55 -12.69
C ASP A 41 1.14 8.13 -11.30
N LEU A 42 1.05 7.27 -10.31
CA LEU A 42 0.74 7.65 -8.93
C LEU A 42 1.83 8.54 -8.28
N THR A 43 3.01 8.66 -8.87
CA THR A 43 4.04 9.59 -8.40
C THR A 43 3.75 11.05 -8.80
N LYS A 44 2.80 11.28 -9.72
CA LYS A 44 2.42 12.60 -10.21
C LYS A 44 1.14 13.08 -9.54
N LEU A 45 1.26 14.01 -8.60
CA LEU A 45 0.12 14.52 -7.82
C LEU A 45 -1.03 15.03 -8.70
N HIS A 46 -0.70 15.76 -9.78
CA HIS A 46 -1.70 16.33 -10.68
C HIS A 46 -2.57 15.25 -11.33
N ASP A 47 -1.93 14.20 -11.86
CA ASP A 47 -2.63 13.08 -12.52
C ASP A 47 -3.53 12.34 -11.53
N VAL A 48 -3.02 12.11 -10.30
CA VAL A 48 -3.78 11.48 -9.23
C VAL A 48 -4.99 12.33 -8.84
N GLN A 49 -4.83 13.64 -8.70
CA GLN A 49 -5.96 14.54 -8.36
C GLN A 49 -7.03 14.56 -9.46
N ILE A 50 -6.64 14.61 -10.74
CA ILE A 50 -7.59 14.52 -11.86
C ILE A 50 -8.33 13.18 -11.81
N PHE A 51 -7.63 12.08 -11.63
CA PHE A 51 -8.24 10.76 -11.51
C PHE A 51 -9.29 10.70 -10.40
N PHE A 52 -8.95 11.16 -9.19
CA PHE A 52 -9.90 11.16 -8.07
C PHE A 52 -11.08 12.12 -8.29
N ALA A 53 -10.86 13.26 -8.94
CA ALA A 53 -11.93 14.22 -9.27
C ALA A 53 -12.94 13.64 -10.29
N VAL A 54 -12.45 12.90 -11.29
CA VAL A 54 -13.27 12.31 -12.36
C VAL A 54 -13.92 11.02 -11.91
N GLU A 55 -13.13 10.08 -11.39
CA GLU A 55 -13.62 8.74 -11.05
C GLU A 55 -14.37 8.70 -9.72
N GLN A 56 -14.05 9.55 -8.77
CA GLN A 56 -14.71 9.62 -7.45
C GLN A 56 -14.87 8.23 -6.79
N PRO A 57 -13.80 7.45 -6.61
CA PRO A 57 -13.92 6.14 -6.00
C PRO A 57 -14.40 6.26 -4.55
N GLU A 58 -15.30 5.38 -4.14
CA GLU A 58 -15.81 5.32 -2.77
C GLU A 58 -14.84 4.59 -1.82
N TYR A 59 -14.17 3.57 -2.35
CA TYR A 59 -13.23 2.73 -1.61
C TYR A 59 -11.91 2.63 -2.37
N VAL A 60 -10.81 2.64 -1.64
CA VAL A 60 -9.46 2.56 -2.22
C VAL A 60 -8.64 1.47 -1.52
N PHE A 61 -8.09 0.56 -2.31
CA PHE A 61 -7.05 -0.36 -1.90
C PHE A 61 -5.71 0.11 -2.47
N LEU A 62 -4.83 0.63 -1.62
CA LEU A 62 -3.52 1.10 -2.04
C LEU A 62 -2.48 -0.02 -1.87
N ALA A 63 -2.40 -0.86 -2.91
CA ALA A 63 -1.42 -1.93 -3.04
C ALA A 63 -0.22 -1.55 -3.92
N ALA A 64 -0.29 -0.40 -4.59
CA ALA A 64 0.80 0.10 -5.41
C ALA A 64 2.00 0.51 -4.57
N ALA A 65 3.17 0.06 -4.99
CA ALA A 65 4.45 0.43 -4.40
C ALA A 65 5.57 0.13 -5.40
N LYS A 66 6.70 0.85 -5.29
CA LYS A 66 7.96 0.37 -5.86
C LYS A 66 8.50 -0.72 -4.95
N VAL A 67 8.55 -1.94 -5.47
CA VAL A 67 9.01 -3.12 -4.75
C VAL A 67 10.18 -3.77 -5.49
N GLY A 68 11.00 -4.50 -4.75
CA GLY A 68 12.14 -5.25 -5.32
C GLY A 68 12.80 -6.10 -4.25
N GLY A 69 13.66 -7.02 -4.70
CA GLY A 69 14.46 -7.84 -3.80
C GLY A 69 15.52 -7.04 -3.02
N ILE A 70 16.25 -7.72 -2.13
CA ILE A 70 17.30 -7.13 -1.28
C ILE A 70 18.34 -6.38 -2.11
N GLY A 71 18.79 -6.98 -3.22
CA GLY A 71 19.77 -6.35 -4.11
C GLY A 71 19.31 -5.02 -4.68
N ALA A 72 18.09 -4.96 -5.23
CA ALA A 72 17.53 -3.73 -5.78
C ALA A 72 17.34 -2.64 -4.71
N ASN A 73 16.90 -3.01 -3.51
CA ASN A 73 16.78 -2.06 -2.39
C ASN A 73 18.14 -1.48 -1.98
N ALA A 74 19.18 -2.29 -1.97
CA ALA A 74 20.52 -1.85 -1.61
C ALA A 74 21.16 -0.98 -2.72
N GLU A 75 20.85 -1.24 -3.99
CA GLU A 75 21.43 -0.53 -5.15
C GLU A 75 20.72 0.80 -5.43
N TYR A 76 19.39 0.86 -5.24
CA TYR A 76 18.57 2.04 -5.58
C TYR A 76 17.78 2.60 -4.38
N PRO A 77 18.39 2.83 -3.21
CA PRO A 77 17.66 3.22 -2.00
C PRO A 77 16.91 4.56 -2.14
N ALA A 78 17.48 5.51 -2.90
CA ALA A 78 16.86 6.81 -3.15
C ALA A 78 15.55 6.67 -3.97
N ASP A 79 15.55 5.83 -4.99
CA ASP A 79 14.34 5.58 -5.78
C ASP A 79 13.26 4.89 -4.96
N PHE A 80 13.64 3.92 -4.12
CA PHE A 80 12.68 3.20 -3.28
C PHE A 80 12.00 4.13 -2.28
N ILE A 81 12.73 5.00 -1.60
CA ILE A 81 12.12 5.94 -0.67
C ILE A 81 11.29 6.99 -1.41
N TYR A 82 11.83 7.59 -2.45
CA TYR A 82 11.17 8.66 -3.19
C TYR A 82 9.86 8.20 -3.84
N GLU A 83 9.89 7.16 -4.68
CA GLU A 83 8.70 6.72 -5.40
C GLU A 83 7.60 6.25 -4.43
N ASN A 84 7.96 5.51 -3.37
CA ASN A 84 6.96 5.06 -2.40
C ASN A 84 6.35 6.22 -1.61
N LEU A 85 7.15 7.20 -1.18
CA LEU A 85 6.63 8.41 -0.53
C LEU A 85 5.68 9.18 -1.45
N MET A 86 6.04 9.36 -2.72
CA MET A 86 5.20 10.06 -3.68
C MET A 86 3.88 9.32 -3.92
N ILE A 87 3.91 8.02 -4.20
CA ILE A 87 2.72 7.20 -4.43
C ILE A 87 1.75 7.31 -3.26
N GLN A 88 2.21 7.02 -2.05
CA GLN A 88 1.33 6.98 -0.88
C GLN A 88 0.83 8.37 -0.48
N THR A 89 1.68 9.39 -0.54
CA THR A 89 1.29 10.77 -0.21
C THR A 89 0.23 11.28 -1.17
N ASN A 90 0.44 11.09 -2.48
CA ASN A 90 -0.50 11.53 -3.49
C ASN A 90 -1.85 10.83 -3.38
N VAL A 91 -1.85 9.50 -3.20
CA VAL A 91 -3.11 8.73 -3.12
C VAL A 91 -3.85 9.00 -1.82
N ILE A 92 -3.18 8.98 -0.65
CA ILE A 92 -3.84 9.19 0.65
C ILE A 92 -4.42 10.61 0.74
N SER A 93 -3.64 11.64 0.31
CA SER A 93 -4.11 13.02 0.35
C SER A 93 -5.27 13.26 -0.61
N SER A 94 -5.20 12.71 -1.83
CA SER A 94 -6.29 12.84 -2.79
C SER A 94 -7.53 12.08 -2.34
N ALA A 95 -7.40 10.87 -1.82
CA ALA A 95 -8.51 10.10 -1.29
C ALA A 95 -9.26 10.86 -0.18
N ALA A 96 -8.52 11.48 0.74
CA ALA A 96 -9.14 12.32 1.78
C ALA A 96 -9.80 13.57 1.20
N LYS A 97 -9.13 14.25 0.26
CA LYS A 97 -9.64 15.49 -0.38
C LYS A 97 -10.93 15.26 -1.17
N TYR A 98 -11.04 14.13 -1.86
CA TYR A 98 -12.17 13.82 -2.76
C TYR A 98 -13.23 12.91 -2.11
N GLY A 99 -13.21 12.76 -0.79
CA GLY A 99 -14.31 12.16 -0.04
C GLY A 99 -14.40 10.63 -0.12
N VAL A 100 -13.28 9.94 -0.31
CA VAL A 100 -13.25 8.48 -0.25
C VAL A 100 -13.76 8.00 1.10
N LYS A 101 -14.72 7.07 1.10
CA LYS A 101 -15.36 6.56 2.32
C LYS A 101 -14.41 5.73 3.18
N LYS A 102 -13.52 4.96 2.54
CA LYS A 102 -12.51 4.17 3.25
C LYS A 102 -11.31 3.89 2.35
N LEU A 103 -10.12 4.03 2.93
CA LEU A 103 -8.85 3.65 2.30
C LEU A 103 -8.16 2.56 3.11
N LEU A 104 -7.68 1.52 2.42
CA LEU A 104 -6.80 0.50 2.98
C LEU A 104 -5.40 0.69 2.39
N PHE A 105 -4.43 0.95 3.26
CA PHE A 105 -3.02 1.08 2.91
C PHE A 105 -2.26 -0.20 3.24
N LEU A 106 -1.52 -0.74 2.27
CA LEU A 106 -0.65 -1.88 2.50
C LEU A 106 0.70 -1.43 3.03
N GLY A 107 0.95 -1.72 4.30
CA GLY A 107 2.26 -1.66 4.91
C GLY A 107 3.17 -2.81 4.45
N SER A 108 4.12 -3.18 5.28
CA SER A 108 5.03 -4.30 5.02
C SER A 108 5.62 -4.78 6.34
N SER A 109 5.94 -6.05 6.45
CA SER A 109 6.61 -6.61 7.65
C SER A 109 8.01 -6.05 7.89
N CYS A 110 8.67 -5.48 6.88
CA CYS A 110 10.00 -4.87 7.01
C CYS A 110 10.03 -3.58 7.85
N ILE A 111 8.85 -3.05 8.24
CA ILE A 111 8.76 -1.88 9.12
C ILE A 111 9.15 -2.17 10.57
N TYR A 112 9.14 -3.43 10.96
CA TYR A 112 9.52 -3.85 12.30
C TYR A 112 11.05 -3.90 12.47
N PRO A 113 11.54 -3.75 13.71
CA PRO A 113 12.97 -3.85 13.99
C PRO A 113 13.56 -5.18 13.50
N LYS A 114 14.82 -5.14 13.04
CA LYS A 114 15.55 -6.32 12.60
C LYS A 114 15.56 -7.44 13.65
N PHE A 115 15.65 -7.09 14.92
CA PHE A 115 15.70 -8.00 16.06
C PHE A 115 14.43 -7.88 16.91
N ALA A 116 13.26 -7.71 16.28
CA ALA A 116 11.98 -7.72 16.99
C ALA A 116 11.74 -9.05 17.70
N ASN A 117 11.15 -9.00 18.89
CA ASN A 117 10.77 -10.21 19.63
C ASN A 117 9.72 -11.00 18.86
N GLN A 118 9.78 -12.32 18.93
CA GLN A 118 8.82 -13.22 18.29
C GLN A 118 7.82 -13.76 19.32
N PRO A 119 6.53 -13.79 19.00
CA PRO A 119 5.88 -13.27 17.79
C PRO A 119 5.90 -11.73 17.74
N ILE A 120 6.04 -11.17 16.52
CA ILE A 120 6.07 -9.72 16.35
C ILE A 120 4.67 -9.15 16.61
N THR A 121 4.59 -8.11 17.44
CA THR A 121 3.36 -7.38 17.77
C THR A 121 3.43 -5.94 17.25
N GLU A 122 2.29 -5.29 17.08
CA GLU A 122 2.23 -3.95 16.46
C GLU A 122 2.93 -2.86 17.29
N ASP A 123 3.00 -3.01 18.59
CA ASP A 123 3.68 -2.09 19.53
C ASP A 123 5.21 -2.09 19.39
N GLN A 124 5.79 -3.09 18.74
CA GLN A 124 7.21 -3.14 18.44
C GLN A 124 7.63 -2.20 17.28
N LEU A 125 6.65 -1.59 16.59
CA LEU A 125 6.93 -0.61 15.55
C LEU A 125 7.77 0.56 16.12
N LEU A 126 8.88 0.89 15.46
CA LEU A 126 9.84 1.92 15.89
C LEU A 126 10.59 1.59 17.19
N GLY A 127 10.49 0.36 17.70
CA GLY A 127 11.16 -0.08 18.93
C GLY A 127 12.66 -0.41 18.77
N GLY A 128 13.21 -0.30 17.55
CA GLY A 128 14.63 -0.61 17.30
C GLY A 128 15.06 -0.32 15.86
N HIS A 129 16.29 -0.69 15.52
CA HIS A 129 16.87 -0.46 14.21
C HIS A 129 16.23 -1.35 13.13
N LEU A 130 15.92 -0.74 11.99
CA LEU A 130 15.43 -1.44 10.81
C LEU A 130 16.54 -2.29 10.16
N GLU A 131 16.17 -3.25 9.33
CA GLU A 131 17.12 -3.95 8.47
C GLU A 131 17.72 -2.95 7.46
N SER A 132 19.05 -2.83 7.47
CA SER A 132 19.76 -1.81 6.70
C SER A 132 19.57 -1.95 5.18
N SER A 133 19.46 -3.18 4.68
CA SER A 133 19.37 -3.47 3.25
C SER A 133 18.07 -2.97 2.60
N ASN A 134 17.01 -2.74 3.37
CA ASN A 134 15.73 -2.25 2.88
C ASN A 134 15.14 -1.09 3.72
N SER A 135 15.98 -0.43 4.50
CA SER A 135 15.56 0.65 5.42
C SER A 135 14.83 1.79 4.71
N SER A 136 15.25 2.18 3.51
CA SER A 136 14.62 3.23 2.71
C SER A 136 13.16 2.89 2.36
N TYR A 137 12.90 1.65 1.96
CA TYR A 137 11.54 1.17 1.71
C TYR A 137 10.73 1.10 3.01
N ALA A 138 11.33 0.56 4.08
CA ALA A 138 10.68 0.45 5.38
C ALA A 138 10.28 1.82 5.95
N VAL A 139 11.17 2.81 5.90
CA VAL A 139 10.88 4.19 6.32
C VAL A 139 9.73 4.79 5.52
N ALA A 140 9.70 4.61 4.19
CA ALA A 140 8.59 5.07 3.38
C ALA A 140 7.26 4.44 3.85
N LYS A 141 7.24 3.12 4.11
CA LYS A 141 6.03 2.43 4.59
C LYS A 141 5.59 2.89 5.98
N ILE A 142 6.52 3.13 6.91
CA ILE A 142 6.23 3.72 8.23
C ILE A 142 5.60 5.10 8.07
N ALA A 143 6.15 5.94 7.19
CA ALA A 143 5.58 7.26 6.91
C ALA A 143 4.14 7.18 6.39
N GLY A 144 3.82 6.22 5.52
CA GLY A 144 2.45 5.99 5.03
C GLY A 144 1.48 5.58 6.14
N ILE A 145 1.90 4.70 7.04
CA ILE A 145 1.11 4.30 8.21
C ILE A 145 0.82 5.53 9.08
N ASN A 146 1.85 6.31 9.39
CA ASN A 146 1.72 7.52 10.20
C ASN A 146 0.83 8.56 9.51
N MET A 147 0.91 8.69 8.19
CA MET A 147 0.03 9.54 7.41
C MET A 147 -1.43 9.10 7.53
N CYS A 148 -1.74 7.82 7.40
CA CYS A 148 -3.10 7.29 7.61
C CYS A 148 -3.62 7.61 9.01
N GLN A 149 -2.80 7.43 10.05
CA GLN A 149 -3.16 7.74 11.43
C GLN A 149 -3.41 9.24 11.64
N SER A 150 -2.54 10.10 11.08
CA SER A 150 -2.65 11.55 11.16
C SER A 150 -3.92 12.08 10.48
N TYR A 151 -4.22 11.58 9.27
CA TYR A 151 -5.43 11.95 8.54
C TYR A 151 -6.69 11.48 9.26
N ARG A 152 -6.66 10.31 9.88
CA ARG A 152 -7.77 9.83 10.72
C ARG A 152 -7.99 10.74 11.91
N LYS A 153 -6.91 11.11 12.62
CA LYS A 153 -6.99 11.94 13.82
C LYS A 153 -7.45 13.36 13.51
N GLN A 154 -6.91 13.97 12.44
CA GLN A 154 -7.14 15.36 12.15
C GLN A 154 -8.43 15.60 11.36
N TYR A 155 -8.75 14.74 10.40
CA TYR A 155 -9.85 14.93 9.45
C TYR A 155 -10.96 13.91 9.58
N GLY A 156 -10.86 12.92 10.47
CA GLY A 156 -11.81 11.82 10.57
C GLY A 156 -11.77 10.87 9.36
N PHE A 157 -10.75 10.97 8.51
CA PHE A 157 -10.65 10.16 7.29
C PHE A 157 -10.47 8.68 7.65
N ASN A 158 -11.37 7.82 7.17
CA ASN A 158 -11.34 6.40 7.47
C ASN A 158 -10.25 5.66 6.68
N ALA A 159 -8.99 5.89 7.04
CA ALA A 159 -7.85 5.19 6.50
C ALA A 159 -7.37 4.12 7.49
N ILE A 160 -7.20 2.89 7.03
CA ILE A 160 -6.62 1.80 7.82
C ILE A 160 -5.33 1.30 7.15
N SER A 161 -4.39 0.87 7.97
CA SER A 161 -3.15 0.24 7.50
C SER A 161 -3.15 -1.23 7.88
N VAL A 162 -2.74 -2.10 6.96
CA VAL A 162 -2.57 -3.53 7.22
C VAL A 162 -1.15 -3.94 6.88
N MET A 163 -0.57 -4.81 7.69
CA MET A 163 0.74 -5.38 7.47
C MET A 163 0.57 -6.77 6.88
N PRO A 164 0.79 -6.95 5.58
CA PRO A 164 0.85 -8.30 5.03
C PRO A 164 1.94 -9.06 5.75
N VAL A 165 1.57 -10.16 6.37
CA VAL A 165 2.53 -11.07 6.99
C VAL A 165 3.31 -11.82 5.91
N SER A 166 4.36 -12.51 6.29
CA SER A 166 5.17 -13.32 5.39
C SER A 166 4.32 -14.15 4.44
N TYR A 167 4.65 -14.11 3.17
CA TYR A 167 3.99 -14.93 2.14
C TYR A 167 4.37 -16.42 2.20
N THR A 168 5.03 -16.85 3.25
CA THR A 168 5.57 -18.21 3.37
C THR A 168 4.50 -19.28 3.07
N HIS A 169 3.31 -19.10 3.60
CA HIS A 169 2.21 -20.05 3.33
C HIS A 169 1.57 -19.91 1.93
N LEU A 170 1.71 -18.76 1.27
CA LEU A 170 1.25 -18.54 -0.10
C LEU A 170 2.27 -19.03 -1.12
N THR A 171 3.55 -18.97 -0.77
CA THR A 171 4.67 -19.38 -1.62
C THR A 171 5.24 -20.72 -1.24
N LEU A 172 4.59 -21.41 -0.33
CA LEU A 172 5.05 -22.67 0.20
C LEU A 172 5.47 -23.69 -0.88
N PRO A 173 4.68 -23.91 -1.94
CA PRO A 173 5.08 -24.80 -3.02
C PRO A 173 6.36 -24.37 -3.73
N THR A 174 6.57 -23.06 -3.84
CA THR A 174 7.74 -22.48 -4.51
C THR A 174 8.95 -22.43 -3.57
N THR A 175 8.73 -22.18 -2.29
CA THR A 175 9.80 -22.06 -1.29
C THR A 175 10.43 -23.39 -0.97
N TYR A 176 9.70 -24.50 -1.09
CA TYR A 176 10.24 -25.84 -0.87
C TYR A 176 10.87 -26.46 -2.10
N THR A 177 10.74 -25.84 -3.25
CA THR A 177 11.35 -26.26 -4.50
C THR A 177 12.63 -25.51 -4.85
N VAL A 178 13.03 -24.57 -4.01
CA VAL A 178 14.28 -23.80 -4.11
C VAL A 178 15.21 -24.16 -2.94
#